data_4a7c710504cd35ca65087347829d2c2d
#
_entry.id   4a7c710504cd35ca65087347829d2c2d
#
_cell.length_a   1.000
_cell.length_b   1.000
_cell.length_c   1.000
_cell.angle_alpha   90.00
_cell.angle_beta   90.00
_cell.angle_gamma   90.00
#
_symmetry.space_group_name_H-M   'P 1'
#
loop_
_entity.id
_entity.type
_entity.pdbx_description
1 polymer ?
#
loop_
_entity_poly.entity_id
_entity_poly.type
_entity_poly.pdbx_seq_one_letter_code
_entity_poly.pdbx_strand_id
1 'polypeptide(L)'
;MSNRYSKVQVMKKCCKILLKIVKWFFIIVIAIVILFLTVRFIGQCINNQTPESGINEQMYVDINGTKQWISIYGQDKDNPVLLYLHGGPGGATSHVNYVFTRKWSDVYTVVTWDQRNAGKSYSADQNNIELTYDLLMQDGIEMTKFLRNHLGKEKISLIGHSWGTYYGCNLVLAHPEYYDCYIGAAQIVDSQKNEAAFVEAAKKWVGDDAEGKAMLEKLNTNAYMKVLLLEKYGYAAYQDKMDYSQTSAMIFNPYYSLADFVKIYTMDTSVYDRFYNSSAFNEFSLDGRTEYQVPYYNINGGCDYLCNFELAQEYFDQIHAPRKQLYLMEDTRHLVTGKSEEFSRILHEIAETESKYSNE
;
A
#
# COMPACT_ATOMS: atom_id res chain seq x y z
N MET A 1 -71.43 2.66 22.60
CA MET A 1 -70.87 2.26 21.25
C MET A 1 -70.15 3.34 20.53
N SER A 2 -70.53 4.62 20.65
CA SER A 2 -69.92 5.78 19.96
C SER A 2 -68.40 5.98 20.18
N ASN A 3 -67.89 5.79 21.40
CA ASN A 3 -66.49 6.07 21.76
C ASN A 3 -65.46 5.00 21.18
N ARG A 4 -65.93 3.82 20.84
CA ARG A 4 -65.11 2.75 20.24
C ARG A 4 -64.91 2.97 18.74
N TYR A 5 -65.93 3.50 18.05
CA TYR A 5 -65.89 3.85 16.63
C TYR A 5 -64.94 5.04 16.36
N SER A 6 -64.94 6.04 17.23
CA SER A 6 -64.07 7.20 17.15
C SER A 6 -62.58 6.78 17.30
N LYS A 7 -62.22 5.93 18.26
CA LYS A 7 -60.86 5.44 18.47
C LYS A 7 -60.35 4.64 17.26
N VAL A 8 -61.17 3.81 16.62
CA VAL A 8 -60.79 3.03 15.42
C VAL A 8 -60.53 3.94 14.22
N GLN A 9 -61.32 5.00 14.04
CA GLN A 9 -61.10 5.97 12.95
C GLN A 9 -59.79 6.76 13.15
N VAL A 10 -59.50 7.21 14.37
CA VAL A 10 -58.24 7.88 14.72
C VAL A 10 -57.06 6.94 14.46
N MET A 11 -57.11 5.70 14.89
CA MET A 11 -56.07 4.70 14.65
C MET A 11 -55.80 4.47 13.16
N LYS A 12 -56.86 4.33 12.33
CA LYS A 12 -56.74 4.20 10.87
C LYS A 12 -56.10 5.44 10.23
N LYS A 13 -56.39 6.66 10.73
CA LYS A 13 -55.77 7.88 10.24
C LYS A 13 -54.30 7.95 10.62
N CYS A 14 -53.94 7.60 11.85
CA CYS A 14 -52.54 7.53 12.30
C CYS A 14 -51.74 6.50 11.49
N CYS A 15 -52.29 5.29 11.25
CA CYS A 15 -51.66 4.27 10.40
C CYS A 15 -51.43 4.77 8.98
N LYS A 16 -52.39 5.48 8.37
CA LYS A 16 -52.19 6.06 7.00
C LYS A 16 -51.12 7.13 6.99
N ILE A 17 -51.01 7.96 8.03
CA ILE A 17 -49.95 8.97 8.14
C ILE A 17 -48.59 8.30 8.30
N LEU A 18 -48.51 7.30 9.19
CA LEU A 18 -47.27 6.53 9.41
C LEU A 18 -46.80 5.86 8.13
N LEU A 19 -47.70 5.20 7.38
CA LEU A 19 -47.36 4.59 6.08
C LEU A 19 -46.85 5.62 5.04
N LYS A 20 -47.40 6.85 5.03
CA LYS A 20 -46.90 7.91 4.17
C LYS A 20 -45.49 8.35 4.59
N ILE A 21 -45.24 8.52 5.89
CA ILE A 21 -43.92 8.88 6.42
C ILE A 21 -42.87 7.82 6.02
N VAL A 22 -43.19 6.54 6.27
CA VAL A 22 -42.33 5.42 5.89
C VAL A 22 -42.07 5.37 4.39
N LYS A 23 -43.12 5.58 3.57
CA LYS A 23 -42.96 5.65 2.09
C LYS A 23 -42.01 6.77 1.67
N TRP A 24 -42.20 7.98 2.20
CA TRP A 24 -41.33 9.12 1.85
C TRP A 24 -39.91 8.94 2.38
N PHE A 25 -39.72 8.34 3.55
CA PHE A 25 -38.40 7.95 4.07
C PHE A 25 -37.67 7.04 3.09
N PHE A 26 -38.31 5.97 2.62
CA PHE A 26 -37.69 5.07 1.64
C PHE A 26 -37.40 5.76 0.29
N ILE A 27 -38.29 6.63 -0.18
CA ILE A 27 -38.06 7.40 -1.42
C ILE A 27 -36.82 8.29 -1.27
N ILE A 28 -36.67 8.99 -0.15
CA ILE A 28 -35.52 9.83 0.14
C ILE A 28 -34.22 9.01 0.21
N VAL A 29 -34.25 7.88 0.92
CA VAL A 29 -33.09 6.98 1.02
C VAL A 29 -32.68 6.47 -0.37
N ILE A 30 -33.64 6.03 -1.19
CA ILE A 30 -33.38 5.56 -2.57
C ILE A 30 -32.77 6.71 -3.41
N ALA A 31 -33.32 7.91 -3.30
CA ALA A 31 -32.80 9.07 -4.03
C ALA A 31 -31.34 9.40 -3.63
N ILE A 32 -31.02 9.34 -2.34
CA ILE A 32 -29.65 9.55 -1.83
C ILE A 32 -28.71 8.47 -2.36
N VAL A 33 -29.12 7.19 -2.36
CA VAL A 33 -28.33 6.08 -2.88
C VAL A 33 -28.06 6.25 -4.39
N ILE A 34 -29.10 6.60 -5.16
CA ILE A 34 -28.95 6.85 -6.60
C ILE A 34 -27.98 8.02 -6.85
N LEU A 35 -28.12 9.11 -6.11
CA LEU A 35 -27.21 10.26 -6.21
C LEU A 35 -25.76 9.85 -5.91
N PHE A 36 -25.54 9.14 -4.81
CA PHE A 36 -24.22 8.64 -4.43
C PHE A 36 -23.62 7.75 -5.53
N LEU A 37 -24.38 6.78 -6.04
CA LEU A 37 -23.91 5.87 -7.10
C LEU A 37 -23.62 6.62 -8.39
N THR A 38 -24.42 7.65 -8.72
CA THR A 38 -24.20 8.49 -9.90
C THR A 38 -22.91 9.30 -9.78
N VAL A 39 -22.71 9.98 -8.64
CA VAL A 39 -21.48 10.76 -8.37
C VAL A 39 -20.25 9.86 -8.38
N ARG A 40 -20.36 8.69 -7.74
CA ARG A 40 -19.29 7.67 -7.75
C ARG A 40 -18.96 7.24 -9.17
N PHE A 41 -19.97 6.89 -9.97
CA PHE A 41 -19.78 6.46 -11.37
C PHE A 41 -19.10 7.53 -12.22
N ILE A 42 -19.55 8.79 -12.11
CA ILE A 42 -18.93 9.92 -12.84
C ILE A 42 -17.45 10.06 -12.44
N GLY A 43 -17.14 10.03 -11.13
CA GLY A 43 -15.77 10.13 -10.64
C GLY A 43 -14.90 8.96 -11.10
N GLN A 44 -15.45 7.74 -11.12
CA GLN A 44 -14.77 6.56 -11.67
C GLN A 44 -14.49 6.71 -13.17
N CYS A 45 -15.45 7.21 -13.97
CA CYS A 45 -15.25 7.47 -15.39
C CYS A 45 -14.15 8.50 -15.65
N ILE A 46 -14.10 9.59 -14.86
CA ILE A 46 -13.05 10.60 -14.94
C ILE A 46 -11.68 9.98 -14.64
N ASN A 47 -11.62 9.17 -13.58
CA ASN A 47 -10.39 8.51 -13.16
C ASN A 47 -10.00 7.29 -14.03
N ASN A 48 -10.86 6.80 -14.91
CA ASN A 48 -10.59 5.64 -15.76
C ASN A 48 -10.22 6.01 -17.20
N GLN A 49 -9.89 7.26 -17.46
CA GLN A 49 -9.50 7.69 -18.79
C GLN A 49 -8.12 7.17 -19.14
N THR A 50 -7.96 6.62 -20.33
CA THR A 50 -6.67 6.24 -20.89
C THR A 50 -6.07 7.46 -21.58
N PRO A 51 -4.83 7.85 -21.25
CA PRO A 51 -4.13 8.91 -21.99
C PRO A 51 -3.94 8.55 -23.47
N GLU A 52 -3.86 9.55 -24.36
CA GLU A 52 -3.81 9.36 -25.80
C GLU A 52 -2.61 8.48 -26.25
N SER A 53 -1.42 8.73 -25.69
CA SER A 53 -0.20 7.93 -25.92
C SER A 53 0.04 6.86 -24.87
N GLY A 54 -0.86 6.75 -23.88
CA GLY A 54 -0.65 6.00 -22.67
C GLY A 54 -1.29 4.62 -22.64
N ILE A 55 -1.27 4.06 -21.44
CA ILE A 55 -1.84 2.75 -21.12
C ILE A 55 -2.67 2.85 -19.84
N ASN A 56 -3.82 2.15 -19.79
CA ASN A 56 -4.65 1.99 -18.61
C ASN A 56 -5.29 0.60 -18.64
N GLU A 57 -4.66 -0.35 -17.98
CA GLU A 57 -5.08 -1.74 -17.94
C GLU A 57 -5.27 -2.22 -16.50
N GLN A 58 -6.14 -3.22 -16.33
CA GLN A 58 -6.24 -4.00 -15.11
C GLN A 58 -6.53 -5.45 -15.46
N MET A 59 -5.88 -6.37 -14.77
CA MET A 59 -6.08 -7.79 -15.04
C MET A 59 -5.70 -8.67 -13.85
N TYR A 60 -6.15 -9.93 -13.93
CA TYR A 60 -5.62 -11.00 -13.11
C TYR A 60 -4.61 -11.80 -13.92
N VAL A 61 -3.42 -11.99 -13.35
CA VAL A 61 -2.33 -12.77 -13.94
C VAL A 61 -2.19 -14.08 -13.17
N ASP A 62 -2.05 -15.18 -13.88
CA ASP A 62 -1.78 -16.47 -13.25
C ASP A 62 -0.30 -16.55 -12.85
N ILE A 63 -0.03 -16.46 -11.55
CA ILE A 63 1.30 -16.49 -10.96
C ILE A 63 1.38 -17.67 -9.99
N ASN A 64 2.22 -18.65 -10.30
CA ASN A 64 2.46 -19.85 -9.47
C ASN A 64 1.18 -20.45 -8.88
N GLY A 65 0.19 -20.69 -9.75
CA GLY A 65 -1.08 -21.36 -9.44
C GLY A 65 -2.12 -20.49 -8.74
N THR A 66 -1.93 -19.17 -8.70
CA THR A 66 -2.93 -18.21 -8.18
C THR A 66 -3.15 -17.06 -9.14
N LYS A 67 -4.37 -16.51 -9.12
CA LYS A 67 -4.68 -15.29 -9.86
C LYS A 67 -4.33 -14.08 -9.00
N GLN A 68 -3.36 -13.30 -9.46
CA GLN A 68 -2.91 -12.10 -8.77
C GLN A 68 -3.27 -10.87 -9.60
N TRP A 69 -3.83 -9.88 -8.96
CA TRP A 69 -4.35 -8.69 -9.61
C TRP A 69 -3.27 -7.62 -9.76
N ILE A 70 -3.26 -7.00 -10.95
CA ILE A 70 -2.44 -5.83 -11.26
C ILE A 70 -3.26 -4.73 -11.90
N SER A 71 -2.80 -3.48 -11.74
CA SER A 71 -3.18 -2.38 -12.64
C SER A 71 -1.93 -1.74 -13.23
N ILE A 72 -2.04 -1.30 -14.48
CA ILE A 72 -0.98 -0.66 -15.25
C ILE A 72 -1.51 0.69 -15.71
N TYR A 73 -0.79 1.77 -15.37
CA TYR A 73 -1.15 3.11 -15.81
C TYR A 73 0.09 3.94 -16.14
N GLY A 74 0.10 4.54 -17.33
CA GLY A 74 1.17 5.45 -17.79
C GLY A 74 0.61 6.47 -18.76
N GLN A 75 1.09 7.70 -18.74
CA GLN A 75 0.71 8.74 -19.69
C GLN A 75 1.36 8.50 -21.07
N ASP A 76 2.50 7.82 -21.09
CA ASP A 76 3.15 7.31 -22.29
C ASP A 76 3.53 5.84 -22.05
N LYS A 77 3.08 4.94 -22.96
CA LYS A 77 3.39 3.50 -22.89
C LYS A 77 4.89 3.21 -23.09
N ASP A 78 5.62 4.15 -23.68
CA ASP A 78 7.04 4.01 -23.95
C ASP A 78 7.91 4.38 -22.75
N ASN A 79 7.33 5.00 -21.71
CA ASN A 79 8.02 5.26 -20.45
C ASN A 79 8.62 4.00 -19.82
N PRO A 80 9.70 4.13 -19.01
CA PRO A 80 10.19 3.04 -18.17
C PRO A 80 9.08 2.46 -17.29
N VAL A 81 9.07 1.15 -17.12
CA VAL A 81 8.09 0.47 -16.26
C VAL A 81 8.57 0.51 -14.81
N LEU A 82 7.70 0.91 -13.89
CA LEU A 82 7.94 0.92 -12.44
C LEU A 82 6.96 -0.02 -11.73
N LEU A 83 7.43 -1.15 -11.24
CA LEU A 83 6.63 -2.08 -10.44
C LEU A 83 6.64 -1.66 -8.96
N TYR A 84 5.45 -1.34 -8.42
CA TYR A 84 5.25 -0.99 -7.03
C TYR A 84 4.93 -2.22 -6.18
N LEU A 85 5.82 -2.50 -5.21
CA LEU A 85 5.70 -3.56 -4.23
C LEU A 85 5.17 -2.98 -2.91
N HIS A 86 3.94 -3.32 -2.55
CA HIS A 86 3.33 -2.85 -1.31
C HIS A 86 3.98 -3.46 -0.07
N GLY A 87 3.79 -2.81 1.06
CA GLY A 87 4.26 -3.25 2.36
C GLY A 87 3.37 -4.30 3.03
N GLY A 88 3.55 -4.44 4.30
CA GLY A 88 2.87 -5.43 5.15
C GLY A 88 3.87 -6.45 5.69
N PRO A 89 3.98 -7.66 5.10
CA PRO A 89 3.38 -8.21 3.88
C PRO A 89 1.85 -8.29 3.93
N GLY A 90 1.21 -8.38 2.76
CA GLY A 90 -0.26 -8.47 2.66
C GLY A 90 -1.00 -7.12 2.74
N GLY A 91 -0.30 -6.01 2.92
CA GLY A 91 -0.86 -4.67 3.01
C GLY A 91 -1.13 -4.03 1.64
N ALA A 92 -1.97 -4.67 0.81
CA ALA A 92 -2.32 -4.14 -0.51
C ALA A 92 -2.94 -2.74 -0.42
N THR A 93 -2.49 -1.82 -1.26
CA THR A 93 -2.93 -0.42 -1.27
C THR A 93 -3.73 -0.05 -2.52
N SER A 94 -4.04 -1.00 -3.39
CA SER A 94 -4.72 -0.78 -4.67
C SER A 94 -6.08 -0.07 -4.56
N HIS A 95 -6.72 -0.14 -3.38
CA HIS A 95 -7.96 0.57 -3.08
C HIS A 95 -7.80 2.09 -3.01
N VAL A 96 -6.58 2.62 -2.85
CA VAL A 96 -6.28 4.06 -2.76
C VAL A 96 -5.06 4.51 -3.58
N ASN A 97 -4.15 3.61 -3.96
CA ASN A 97 -2.83 3.99 -4.46
C ASN A 97 -2.82 4.79 -5.78
N TYR A 98 -3.88 4.69 -6.60
CA TYR A 98 -3.95 5.40 -7.87
C TYR A 98 -3.81 6.94 -7.71
N VAL A 99 -4.17 7.51 -6.55
CA VAL A 99 -4.10 8.97 -6.32
C VAL A 99 -2.67 9.48 -6.18
N PHE A 100 -1.74 8.64 -5.75
CA PHE A 100 -0.33 9.01 -5.68
C PHE A 100 0.49 8.40 -6.83
N THR A 101 0.23 7.16 -7.25
CA THR A 101 0.98 6.52 -8.33
C THR A 101 0.77 7.22 -9.68
N ARG A 102 -0.38 7.84 -9.92
CA ARG A 102 -0.62 8.62 -11.14
C ARG A 102 0.19 9.91 -11.25
N LYS A 103 0.69 10.41 -10.14
CA LYS A 103 1.61 11.55 -10.13
C LYS A 103 3.00 11.20 -10.67
N TRP A 104 3.28 9.91 -10.86
CA TRP A 104 4.52 9.38 -11.43
C TRP A 104 4.35 8.93 -12.89
N SER A 105 3.10 8.94 -13.37
CA SER A 105 2.73 8.30 -14.63
C SER A 105 3.11 9.08 -15.89
N ASP A 106 3.60 10.28 -15.75
CA ASP A 106 4.19 11.08 -16.81
C ASP A 106 5.65 10.69 -17.11
N VAL A 107 6.36 10.13 -16.12
CA VAL A 107 7.74 9.66 -16.25
C VAL A 107 7.90 8.14 -16.16
N TYR A 108 6.88 7.42 -15.66
CA TYR A 108 6.86 5.96 -15.57
C TYR A 108 5.53 5.37 -16.07
N THR A 109 5.58 4.18 -16.65
CA THR A 109 4.43 3.28 -16.71
C THR A 109 4.38 2.50 -15.39
N VAL A 110 3.48 2.92 -14.49
CA VAL A 110 3.40 2.37 -13.13
C VAL A 110 2.53 1.12 -13.10
N VAL A 111 3.08 0.05 -12.56
CA VAL A 111 2.36 -1.20 -12.28
C VAL A 111 2.16 -1.31 -10.79
N THR A 112 0.91 -1.42 -10.35
CA THR A 112 0.57 -1.75 -8.96
C THR A 112 0.11 -3.19 -8.89
N TRP A 113 0.60 -3.93 -7.91
CA TRP A 113 0.36 -5.35 -7.77
C TRP A 113 -0.16 -5.68 -6.37
N ASP A 114 -1.33 -6.27 -6.30
CA ASP A 114 -1.80 -6.93 -5.10
C ASP A 114 -1.16 -8.31 -5.04
N GLN A 115 -0.16 -8.46 -4.17
CA GLN A 115 0.60 -9.70 -4.02
C GLN A 115 -0.30 -10.86 -3.57
N ARG A 116 0.24 -12.08 -3.60
CA ARG A 116 -0.49 -13.32 -3.26
C ARG A 116 -1.40 -13.14 -2.04
N ASN A 117 -2.65 -13.49 -2.18
CA ASN A 117 -3.71 -13.45 -1.16
C ASN A 117 -3.90 -12.10 -0.45
N ALA A 118 -3.48 -10.99 -1.07
CA ALA A 118 -3.69 -9.62 -0.59
C ALA A 118 -4.67 -8.87 -1.50
N GLY A 119 -5.43 -7.93 -0.96
CA GLY A 119 -6.31 -7.05 -1.73
C GLY A 119 -7.26 -7.79 -2.68
N LYS A 120 -7.26 -7.42 -3.94
CA LYS A 120 -8.07 -8.09 -4.99
C LYS A 120 -7.55 -9.50 -5.32
N SER A 121 -6.28 -9.79 -5.06
CA SER A 121 -5.69 -11.14 -5.23
C SER A 121 -6.14 -12.14 -4.17
N TYR A 122 -6.87 -11.70 -3.14
CA TYR A 122 -7.38 -12.59 -2.11
C TYR A 122 -8.27 -13.70 -2.72
N SER A 123 -8.00 -14.95 -2.30
CA SER A 123 -8.84 -16.12 -2.59
C SER A 123 -8.92 -17.02 -1.36
N ALA A 124 -10.13 -17.43 -0.98
CA ALA A 124 -10.34 -18.31 0.18
C ALA A 124 -9.62 -19.66 0.05
N ASP A 125 -9.38 -20.13 -1.17
CA ASP A 125 -8.63 -21.37 -1.44
C ASP A 125 -7.18 -21.28 -0.95
N GLN A 126 -6.66 -20.07 -0.81
CA GLN A 126 -5.29 -19.80 -0.37
C GLN A 126 -5.15 -19.61 1.15
N ASN A 127 -6.25 -19.60 1.92
CA ASN A 127 -6.19 -19.32 3.36
C ASN A 127 -5.42 -20.39 4.16
N ASN A 128 -5.33 -21.62 3.64
CA ASN A 128 -4.66 -22.73 4.31
C ASN A 128 -3.27 -23.04 3.76
N ILE A 129 -2.75 -22.26 2.81
CA ILE A 129 -1.38 -22.46 2.33
C ILE A 129 -0.37 -22.05 3.40
N GLU A 130 0.79 -22.67 3.36
CA GLU A 130 1.97 -22.16 4.04
C GLU A 130 2.62 -21.09 3.16
N LEU A 131 2.47 -19.81 3.57
CA LEU A 131 3.13 -18.70 2.90
C LEU A 131 4.59 -18.67 3.32
N THR A 132 5.48 -19.02 2.40
CA THR A 132 6.92 -18.96 2.64
C THR A 132 7.56 -17.78 1.92
N TYR A 133 8.72 -17.35 2.39
CA TYR A 133 9.48 -16.31 1.72
C TYR A 133 9.88 -16.73 0.30
N ASP A 134 10.29 -17.98 0.10
CA ASP A 134 10.65 -18.52 -1.21
C ASP A 134 9.49 -18.49 -2.20
N LEU A 135 8.27 -18.78 -1.74
CA LEU A 135 7.07 -18.69 -2.57
C LEU A 135 6.81 -17.24 -3.01
N LEU A 136 6.97 -16.27 -2.09
CA LEU A 136 6.87 -14.85 -2.44
C LEU A 136 7.95 -14.44 -3.44
N MET A 137 9.19 -14.88 -3.26
CA MET A 137 10.27 -14.61 -4.21
C MET A 137 9.97 -15.17 -5.61
N GLN A 138 9.48 -16.42 -5.69
CA GLN A 138 9.05 -17.00 -6.96
C GLN A 138 7.92 -16.18 -7.61
N ASP A 139 6.95 -15.71 -6.83
CA ASP A 139 5.87 -14.86 -7.36
C ASP A 139 6.42 -13.55 -7.95
N GLY A 140 7.36 -12.90 -7.27
CA GLY A 140 7.99 -11.66 -7.76
C GLY A 140 8.78 -11.85 -9.04
N ILE A 141 9.51 -12.95 -9.15
CA ILE A 141 10.26 -13.31 -10.36
C ILE A 141 9.30 -13.54 -11.53
N GLU A 142 8.24 -14.33 -11.33
CA GLU A 142 7.28 -14.65 -12.39
C GLU A 142 6.46 -13.40 -12.79
N MET A 143 6.07 -12.55 -11.83
CA MET A 143 5.43 -11.27 -12.13
C MET A 143 6.36 -10.36 -12.94
N THR A 144 7.62 -10.27 -12.59
CA THR A 144 8.61 -9.48 -13.33
C THR A 144 8.76 -9.98 -14.77
N LYS A 145 8.88 -11.31 -14.97
CA LYS A 145 8.95 -11.91 -16.32
C LYS A 145 7.69 -11.63 -17.13
N PHE A 146 6.52 -11.76 -16.50
CA PHE A 146 5.24 -11.44 -17.14
C PHE A 146 5.21 -9.99 -17.60
N LEU A 147 5.55 -9.04 -16.76
CA LEU A 147 5.51 -7.60 -17.08
C LEU A 147 6.49 -7.24 -18.19
N ARG A 148 7.70 -7.76 -18.17
CA ARG A 148 8.70 -7.55 -19.21
C ARG A 148 8.16 -8.01 -20.59
N ASN A 149 7.55 -9.19 -20.64
CA ASN A 149 6.94 -9.71 -21.86
C ASN A 149 5.70 -8.92 -22.29
N HIS A 150 4.78 -8.63 -21.35
CA HIS A 150 3.51 -7.96 -21.63
C HIS A 150 3.71 -6.53 -22.14
N LEU A 151 4.68 -5.82 -21.57
CA LEU A 151 4.98 -4.42 -21.90
C LEU A 151 6.14 -4.27 -22.90
N GLY A 152 6.72 -5.38 -23.39
CA GLY A 152 7.81 -5.37 -24.35
C GLY A 152 9.07 -4.68 -23.86
N LYS A 153 9.39 -4.77 -22.56
CA LYS A 153 10.56 -4.17 -21.94
C LYS A 153 11.61 -5.22 -21.61
N GLU A 154 12.88 -4.92 -21.88
CA GLU A 154 13.98 -5.80 -21.51
C GLU A 154 14.18 -5.83 -20.00
N LYS A 155 14.07 -4.68 -19.35
CA LYS A 155 14.17 -4.49 -17.91
C LYS A 155 13.02 -3.63 -17.40
N ILE A 156 12.79 -3.67 -16.08
CA ILE A 156 11.83 -2.80 -15.38
C ILE A 156 12.48 -2.23 -14.12
N SER A 157 11.98 -1.11 -13.63
CA SER A 157 12.38 -0.55 -12.33
C SER A 157 11.49 -1.11 -11.22
N LEU A 158 12.04 -1.27 -10.01
CA LEU A 158 11.30 -1.66 -8.82
C LEU A 158 11.23 -0.52 -7.82
N ILE A 159 10.05 -0.32 -7.24
CA ILE A 159 9.88 0.47 -6.03
C ILE A 159 9.21 -0.37 -4.96
N GLY A 160 9.83 -0.51 -3.79
CA GLY A 160 9.26 -1.17 -2.62
C GLY A 160 8.87 -0.16 -1.56
N HIS A 161 7.77 -0.40 -0.80
CA HIS A 161 7.43 0.34 0.39
C HIS A 161 7.43 -0.57 1.62
N SER A 162 8.11 -0.14 2.72
CA SER A 162 8.13 -0.92 3.96
C SER A 162 8.65 -2.36 3.75
N TRP A 163 7.91 -3.39 4.13
CA TRP A 163 8.23 -4.79 3.79
C TRP A 163 8.56 -4.99 2.30
N GLY A 164 7.88 -4.26 1.41
CA GLY A 164 8.16 -4.30 -0.02
C GLY A 164 9.60 -3.90 -0.37
N THR A 165 10.30 -3.18 0.51
CA THR A 165 11.71 -2.83 0.32
C THR A 165 12.63 -4.02 0.54
N TYR A 166 12.41 -4.80 1.61
CA TYR A 166 13.13 -6.05 1.83
C TYR A 166 12.90 -7.03 0.67
N TYR A 167 11.64 -7.16 0.25
CA TYR A 167 11.26 -7.99 -0.88
C TYR A 167 11.94 -7.54 -2.18
N GLY A 168 11.87 -6.25 -2.51
CA GLY A 168 12.47 -5.67 -3.70
C GLY A 168 13.99 -5.77 -3.74
N CYS A 169 14.69 -5.52 -2.61
CA CYS A 169 16.13 -5.73 -2.49
C CYS A 169 16.53 -7.16 -2.87
N ASN A 170 15.81 -8.15 -2.33
CA ASN A 170 16.11 -9.55 -2.62
C ASN A 170 15.85 -9.95 -4.08
N LEU A 171 14.78 -9.40 -4.70
CA LEU A 171 14.52 -9.62 -6.13
C LEU A 171 15.65 -9.07 -7.00
N VAL A 172 16.08 -7.84 -6.72
CA VAL A 172 17.15 -7.17 -7.48
C VAL A 172 18.50 -7.85 -7.27
N LEU A 173 18.82 -8.29 -6.05
CA LEU A 173 20.06 -9.02 -5.75
C LEU A 173 20.08 -10.41 -6.40
N ALA A 174 18.91 -11.07 -6.52
CA ALA A 174 18.82 -12.40 -7.13
C ALA A 174 18.84 -12.35 -8.67
N HIS A 175 18.27 -11.31 -9.27
CA HIS A 175 18.07 -11.17 -10.71
C HIS A 175 18.34 -9.75 -11.21
N PRO A 176 19.55 -9.20 -11.04
CA PRO A 176 19.87 -7.84 -11.47
C PRO A 176 19.67 -7.60 -12.97
N GLU A 177 19.71 -8.66 -13.79
CA GLU A 177 19.48 -8.62 -15.23
C GLU A 177 18.04 -8.27 -15.62
N TYR A 178 17.10 -8.30 -14.68
CA TYR A 178 15.69 -7.96 -14.93
C TYR A 178 15.36 -6.50 -14.62
N TYR A 179 16.28 -5.77 -13.98
CA TYR A 179 15.95 -4.48 -13.41
C TYR A 179 16.86 -3.35 -13.91
N ASP A 180 16.27 -2.16 -14.13
CA ASP A 180 16.98 -0.93 -14.46
C ASP A 180 17.50 -0.25 -13.20
N CYS A 181 16.67 -0.10 -12.20
CA CYS A 181 17.02 0.44 -10.89
C CYS A 181 16.11 -0.09 -9.79
N TYR A 182 16.53 0.11 -8.55
CA TYR A 182 15.77 -0.15 -7.34
C TYR A 182 15.54 1.12 -6.53
N ILE A 183 14.31 1.30 -6.02
CA ILE A 183 13.90 2.43 -5.17
C ILE A 183 13.29 1.87 -3.89
N GLY A 184 13.90 2.14 -2.74
CA GLY A 184 13.34 1.81 -1.43
C GLY A 184 12.59 3.00 -0.85
N ALA A 185 11.33 2.84 -0.47
CA ALA A 185 10.51 3.82 0.21
C ALA A 185 10.20 3.34 1.64
N ALA A 186 10.64 4.05 2.67
CA ALA A 186 10.62 3.59 4.06
C ALA A 186 11.35 2.24 4.20
N GLN A 187 12.65 2.22 3.90
CA GLN A 187 13.48 1.02 3.81
C GLN A 187 13.60 0.31 5.15
N ILE A 188 13.25 -0.98 5.17
CA ILE A 188 13.56 -1.87 6.28
C ILE A 188 14.78 -2.73 5.95
N VAL A 189 15.66 -2.92 6.93
CA VAL A 189 16.95 -3.63 6.74
C VAL A 189 17.00 -4.95 7.47
N ASP A 190 16.65 -4.94 8.75
CA ASP A 190 16.78 -6.07 9.64
C ASP A 190 15.65 -6.03 10.67
N SER A 191 14.92 -7.13 10.82
CA SER A 191 13.75 -7.19 11.69
C SER A 191 14.12 -7.01 13.17
N GLN A 192 15.18 -7.69 13.63
CA GLN A 192 15.57 -7.68 15.04
C GLN A 192 16.22 -6.35 15.43
N LYS A 193 17.11 -5.82 14.60
CA LYS A 193 17.71 -4.49 14.83
C LYS A 193 16.65 -3.40 14.81
N ASN A 194 15.69 -3.48 13.87
CA ASN A 194 14.60 -2.51 13.78
C ASN A 194 13.71 -2.53 15.03
N GLU A 195 13.40 -3.71 15.57
CA GLU A 195 12.63 -3.82 16.80
C GLU A 195 13.42 -3.28 18.00
N ALA A 196 14.72 -3.56 18.10
CA ALA A 196 15.57 -3.01 19.14
C ALA A 196 15.66 -1.46 19.07
N ALA A 197 15.83 -0.90 17.88
CA ALA A 197 15.83 0.54 17.64
C ALA A 197 14.50 1.20 18.04
N PHE A 198 13.37 0.55 17.73
CA PHE A 198 12.05 1.01 18.17
C PHE A 198 11.95 1.06 19.70
N VAL A 199 12.38 -0.01 20.39
CA VAL A 199 12.33 -0.06 21.87
C VAL A 199 13.17 1.05 22.49
N GLU A 200 14.37 1.31 21.98
CA GLU A 200 15.23 2.39 22.46
C GLU A 200 14.64 3.79 22.22
N ALA A 201 14.02 4.01 21.05
CA ALA A 201 13.31 5.25 20.78
C ALA A 201 12.09 5.42 21.70
N ALA A 202 11.28 4.38 21.86
CA ALA A 202 10.09 4.39 22.70
C ALA A 202 10.43 4.65 24.18
N LYS A 203 11.52 4.11 24.71
CA LYS A 203 12.00 4.44 26.07
C LYS A 203 12.26 5.94 26.25
N LYS A 204 12.83 6.60 25.23
CA LYS A 204 13.09 8.05 25.27
C LYS A 204 11.79 8.85 25.29
N TRP A 205 10.77 8.46 24.48
CA TRP A 205 9.47 9.14 24.43
C TRP A 205 8.69 8.98 25.73
N VAL A 206 8.71 7.76 26.27
CA VAL A 206 7.97 7.39 27.49
C VAL A 206 8.50 8.15 28.71
N GLY A 207 9.83 8.27 28.88
CA GLY A 207 10.43 8.99 30.02
C GLY A 207 9.82 8.53 31.35
N ASP A 208 9.14 9.44 32.05
CA ASP A 208 8.49 9.17 33.33
C ASP A 208 6.98 8.87 33.23
N ASP A 209 6.41 8.83 32.03
CA ASP A 209 4.99 8.49 31.82
C ASP A 209 4.69 7.05 32.26
N ALA A 210 3.91 6.91 33.34
CA ALA A 210 3.58 5.61 33.93
C ALA A 210 2.77 4.71 32.98
N GLU A 211 1.87 5.30 32.19
CA GLU A 211 1.08 4.56 31.19
C GLU A 211 1.97 4.04 30.06
N GLY A 212 2.87 4.88 29.56
CA GLY A 212 3.85 4.50 28.55
C GLY A 212 4.79 3.38 29.03
N LYS A 213 5.25 3.43 30.29
CA LYS A 213 6.05 2.36 30.92
C LYS A 213 5.29 1.03 30.94
N ALA A 214 3.99 1.07 31.31
CA ALA A 214 3.15 -0.13 31.31
C ALA A 214 2.89 -0.70 29.88
N MET A 215 2.90 0.15 28.85
CA MET A 215 2.85 -0.29 27.46
C MET A 215 4.16 -0.95 27.02
N LEU A 216 5.31 -0.35 27.35
CA LEU A 216 6.63 -0.90 27.05
C LEU A 216 6.84 -2.29 27.66
N GLU A 217 6.43 -2.51 28.90
CA GLU A 217 6.53 -3.81 29.58
C GLU A 217 5.74 -4.92 28.86
N LYS A 218 4.70 -4.55 28.11
CA LYS A 218 3.82 -5.49 27.39
C LYS A 218 4.22 -5.69 25.91
N LEU A 219 5.20 -4.98 25.39
CA LEU A 219 5.60 -5.06 23.97
C LEU A 219 5.89 -6.50 23.53
N ASN A 220 6.68 -7.25 24.31
CA ASN A 220 7.07 -8.62 23.98
C ASN A 220 5.91 -9.63 23.97
N THR A 221 4.77 -9.28 24.59
CA THR A 221 3.60 -10.17 24.70
C THR A 221 2.42 -9.69 23.90
N ASN A 222 2.46 -8.45 23.41
CA ASN A 222 1.36 -7.84 22.66
C ASN A 222 1.88 -6.80 21.66
N ALA A 223 2.00 -7.22 20.41
CA ALA A 223 2.47 -6.37 19.30
C ALA A 223 1.61 -5.09 19.11
N TYR A 224 0.34 -5.11 19.55
CA TYR A 224 -0.53 -3.94 19.47
C TYR A 224 -0.03 -2.77 20.35
N MET A 225 0.77 -3.06 21.37
CA MET A 225 1.39 -2.00 22.20
C MET A 225 2.31 -1.10 21.39
N LYS A 226 2.99 -1.61 20.36
CA LYS A 226 3.79 -0.80 19.42
C LYS A 226 2.94 0.27 18.72
N VAL A 227 1.76 -0.12 18.24
CA VAL A 227 0.83 0.80 17.58
C VAL A 227 0.36 1.88 18.56
N LEU A 228 -0.02 1.50 19.77
CA LEU A 228 -0.47 2.45 20.80
C LEU A 228 0.62 3.42 21.24
N LEU A 229 1.87 2.95 21.36
CA LEU A 229 3.02 3.82 21.68
C LEU A 229 3.26 4.84 20.55
N LEU A 230 3.28 4.39 19.29
CA LEU A 230 3.44 5.28 18.15
C LEU A 230 2.31 6.33 18.11
N GLU A 231 1.08 5.92 18.36
CA GLU A 231 -0.09 6.80 18.38
C GLU A 231 0.02 7.83 19.50
N LYS A 232 0.28 7.38 20.72
CA LYS A 232 0.35 8.21 21.90
C LYS A 232 1.43 9.30 21.80
N TYR A 233 2.58 8.96 21.24
CA TYR A 233 3.72 9.89 21.15
C TYR A 233 3.84 10.59 19.78
N GLY A 234 2.86 10.45 18.91
CA GLY A 234 2.77 11.25 17.69
C GLY A 234 3.58 10.71 16.50
N TYR A 235 3.90 9.42 16.49
CA TYR A 235 4.69 8.76 15.44
C TYR A 235 3.92 7.74 14.60
N ALA A 236 2.61 7.59 14.82
CA ALA A 236 1.83 6.69 13.99
C ALA A 236 1.78 7.16 12.53
N ALA A 237 1.90 6.22 11.60
CA ALA A 237 1.99 6.49 10.16
C ALA A 237 0.86 7.39 9.64
N TYR A 238 -0.37 7.22 10.15
CA TYR A 238 -1.55 7.99 9.73
C TYR A 238 -1.61 9.41 10.32
N GLN A 239 -0.71 9.79 11.23
CA GLN A 239 -0.66 11.12 11.82
C GLN A 239 0.02 12.15 10.92
N ASP A 240 0.64 11.73 9.82
CA ASP A 240 1.04 12.66 8.78
C ASP A 240 -0.17 13.22 8.06
N LYS A 241 -0.13 14.52 7.80
CA LYS A 241 -1.13 15.16 6.95
C LYS A 241 -0.89 14.74 5.50
N MET A 242 -1.69 13.80 5.02
CA MET A 242 -1.68 13.42 3.61
C MET A 242 -2.18 14.58 2.74
N ASP A 243 -1.59 14.75 1.57
CA ASP A 243 -1.99 15.74 0.57
C ASP A 243 -3.15 15.27 -0.33
N TYR A 244 -3.74 14.12 -0.01
CA TYR A 244 -4.93 13.56 -0.65
C TYR A 244 -5.91 12.97 0.37
N SER A 245 -7.16 12.85 -0.03
CA SER A 245 -8.21 12.23 0.79
C SER A 245 -8.32 10.74 0.49
N GLN A 246 -8.01 9.88 1.46
CA GLN A 246 -8.21 8.42 1.34
C GLN A 246 -9.67 8.07 1.07
N THR A 247 -10.63 8.74 1.73
CA THR A 247 -12.06 8.49 1.51
C THR A 247 -12.47 8.80 0.08
N SER A 248 -12.03 9.95 -0.47
CA SER A 248 -12.29 10.29 -1.87
C SER A 248 -11.59 9.31 -2.83
N ALA A 249 -10.36 8.92 -2.51
CA ALA A 249 -9.63 7.92 -3.28
C ALA A 249 -10.40 6.59 -3.36
N MET A 250 -10.92 6.09 -2.24
CA MET A 250 -11.73 4.87 -2.21
C MET A 250 -13.04 5.02 -3.00
N ILE A 251 -13.79 6.12 -2.78
CA ILE A 251 -15.07 6.35 -3.45
C ILE A 251 -14.91 6.39 -4.97
N PHE A 252 -13.88 7.07 -5.47
CA PHE A 252 -13.67 7.34 -6.89
C PHE A 252 -12.64 6.43 -7.55
N ASN A 253 -12.22 5.35 -6.86
CA ASN A 253 -11.27 4.39 -7.42
C ASN A 253 -11.80 3.77 -8.71
N PRO A 254 -11.07 3.89 -9.84
CA PRO A 254 -11.55 3.42 -11.13
C PRO A 254 -11.58 1.89 -11.25
N TYR A 255 -10.84 1.19 -10.40
CA TYR A 255 -10.61 -0.26 -10.48
C TYR A 255 -11.42 -1.08 -9.46
N TYR A 256 -12.13 -0.40 -8.53
CA TYR A 256 -12.84 -1.06 -7.44
C TYR A 256 -14.36 -0.93 -7.57
N SER A 257 -15.07 -2.04 -7.50
CA SER A 257 -16.50 -2.11 -7.26
C SER A 257 -16.81 -2.01 -5.76
N LEU A 258 -18.08 -1.82 -5.40
CA LEU A 258 -18.49 -1.90 -3.98
C LEU A 258 -18.27 -3.31 -3.40
N ALA A 259 -18.41 -4.36 -4.22
CA ALA A 259 -18.14 -5.73 -3.81
C ALA A 259 -16.66 -5.97 -3.50
N ASP A 260 -15.74 -5.35 -4.25
CA ASP A 260 -14.30 -5.43 -3.97
C ASP A 260 -13.98 -4.82 -2.60
N PHE A 261 -14.61 -3.69 -2.21
CA PHE A 261 -14.44 -3.14 -0.87
C PHE A 261 -14.95 -4.08 0.21
N VAL A 262 -16.14 -4.67 0.03
CA VAL A 262 -16.63 -5.68 0.97
C VAL A 262 -15.62 -6.82 1.09
N LYS A 263 -15.10 -7.33 -0.03
CA LYS A 263 -14.13 -8.41 -0.06
C LYS A 263 -12.87 -8.08 0.74
N ILE A 264 -12.23 -6.93 0.50
CA ILE A 264 -10.97 -6.57 1.19
C ILE A 264 -11.15 -6.28 2.69
N TYR A 265 -12.33 -5.80 3.11
CA TYR A 265 -12.61 -5.56 4.53
C TYR A 265 -13.14 -6.79 5.29
N THR A 266 -13.46 -7.87 4.58
CA THR A 266 -13.96 -9.13 5.17
C THR A 266 -13.09 -10.34 4.84
N MET A 267 -11.96 -10.13 4.15
CA MET A 267 -11.04 -11.22 3.82
C MET A 267 -10.41 -11.80 5.09
N ASP A 268 -10.13 -13.09 5.03
CA ASP A 268 -9.38 -13.79 6.06
C ASP A 268 -7.88 -13.49 5.92
N THR A 269 -7.28 -12.90 6.92
CA THR A 269 -5.84 -12.54 6.95
C THR A 269 -4.96 -13.60 7.61
N SER A 270 -5.52 -14.71 8.03
CA SER A 270 -4.81 -15.73 8.82
C SER A 270 -3.54 -16.28 8.17
N VAL A 271 -3.47 -16.28 6.83
CA VAL A 271 -2.26 -16.67 6.10
C VAL A 271 -1.10 -15.71 6.40
N TYR A 272 -1.38 -14.43 6.44
CA TYR A 272 -0.37 -13.41 6.79
C TYR A 272 -0.10 -13.39 8.28
N ASP A 273 -1.10 -13.61 9.14
CA ASP A 273 -0.90 -13.72 10.59
C ASP A 273 0.07 -14.86 10.92
N ARG A 274 -0.03 -16.01 10.20
CA ARG A 274 0.94 -17.10 10.33
C ARG A 274 2.32 -16.70 9.84
N PHE A 275 2.41 -15.98 8.72
CA PHE A 275 3.69 -15.50 8.19
C PHE A 275 4.36 -14.50 9.14
N TYR A 276 3.61 -13.56 9.73
CA TYR A 276 4.11 -12.61 10.74
C TYR A 276 4.67 -13.32 11.99
N ASN A 277 4.20 -14.52 12.32
CA ASN A 277 4.69 -15.32 13.43
C ASN A 277 5.80 -16.30 13.03
N SER A 278 6.26 -16.31 11.78
CA SER A 278 7.33 -17.19 11.28
C SER A 278 8.73 -16.57 11.50
N SER A 279 9.76 -17.41 11.50
CA SER A 279 11.16 -16.96 11.48
C SER A 279 11.47 -16.16 10.20
N ALA A 280 10.87 -16.53 9.07
CA ALA A 280 11.03 -15.79 7.81
C ALA A 280 10.68 -14.30 7.90
N PHE A 281 9.76 -13.94 8.79
CA PHE A 281 9.41 -12.54 9.05
C PHE A 281 10.19 -11.95 10.24
N ASN A 282 10.44 -12.73 11.29
CA ASN A 282 11.04 -12.22 12.52
C ASN A 282 12.56 -12.21 12.53
N GLU A 283 13.21 -12.84 11.52
CA GLU A 283 14.67 -13.01 11.47
C GLU A 283 15.25 -12.57 10.11
N PHE A 284 14.49 -11.82 9.29
CA PHE A 284 15.03 -11.34 8.02
C PHE A 284 16.10 -10.27 8.23
N SER A 285 17.12 -10.29 7.36
CA SER A 285 18.18 -9.29 7.35
C SER A 285 18.77 -9.09 5.95
N LEU A 286 19.15 -7.85 5.64
CA LEU A 286 19.96 -7.47 4.48
C LEU A 286 21.43 -7.26 4.85
N ASP A 287 21.83 -7.52 6.11
CA ASP A 287 23.20 -7.35 6.56
C ASP A 287 24.19 -8.11 5.66
N GLY A 288 25.25 -7.43 5.26
CA GLY A 288 26.28 -7.98 4.38
C GLY A 288 25.86 -8.16 2.91
N ARG A 289 24.63 -7.81 2.54
CA ARG A 289 24.09 -7.89 1.17
C ARG A 289 24.11 -6.52 0.52
N THR A 290 25.29 -5.99 0.29
CA THR A 290 25.52 -4.58 -0.07
C THR A 290 25.97 -4.37 -1.51
N GLU A 291 26.21 -5.46 -2.27
CA GLU A 291 26.73 -5.40 -3.66
C GLU A 291 25.56 -5.41 -4.67
N TYR A 292 25.13 -4.23 -5.09
CA TYR A 292 24.06 -4.08 -6.08
C TYR A 292 24.64 -3.84 -7.47
N GLN A 293 24.15 -4.56 -8.47
CA GLN A 293 24.53 -4.38 -9.87
C GLN A 293 23.67 -3.36 -10.62
N VAL A 294 22.66 -2.80 -9.95
CA VAL A 294 21.75 -1.77 -10.47
C VAL A 294 21.82 -0.51 -9.60
N PRO A 295 21.45 0.66 -10.11
CA PRO A 295 21.30 1.88 -9.31
C PRO A 295 20.36 1.67 -8.12
N TYR A 296 20.74 2.23 -6.97
CA TYR A 296 20.02 2.08 -5.70
C TYR A 296 19.62 3.44 -5.12
N TYR A 297 18.33 3.64 -4.99
CA TYR A 297 17.75 4.85 -4.42
C TYR A 297 16.99 4.54 -3.13
N ASN A 298 17.04 5.46 -2.17
CA ASN A 298 16.35 5.29 -0.89
C ASN A 298 15.61 6.57 -0.51
N ILE A 299 14.33 6.47 -0.18
CA ILE A 299 13.45 7.59 0.22
C ILE A 299 12.86 7.25 1.57
N ASN A 300 13.28 7.95 2.63
CA ASN A 300 12.85 7.64 3.99
C ASN A 300 12.24 8.84 4.69
N GLY A 301 11.33 8.55 5.62
CA GLY A 301 10.83 9.53 6.57
C GLY A 301 11.75 9.68 7.77
N GLY A 302 12.12 10.93 8.14
CA GLY A 302 12.98 11.20 9.28
C GLY A 302 12.33 10.90 10.65
N CYS A 303 11.00 10.76 10.68
CA CYS A 303 10.22 10.37 11.86
C CYS A 303 9.63 8.95 11.73
N ASP A 304 10.20 8.10 10.88
CA ASP A 304 9.76 6.72 10.71
C ASP A 304 10.41 5.82 11.78
N TYR A 305 9.60 5.30 12.68
CA TYR A 305 10.01 4.33 13.70
C TYR A 305 9.41 2.93 13.48
N LEU A 306 8.67 2.74 12.37
CA LEU A 306 8.29 1.41 11.89
C LEU A 306 9.42 0.79 11.06
N CYS A 307 10.07 1.60 10.21
CA CYS A 307 11.30 1.28 9.51
C CYS A 307 12.33 2.34 9.89
N ASN A 308 13.18 2.04 10.86
CA ASN A 308 14.06 3.02 11.46
C ASN A 308 15.03 3.62 10.44
N PHE A 309 14.98 4.96 10.29
CA PHE A 309 15.79 5.68 9.30
C PHE A 309 17.29 5.53 9.55
N GLU A 310 17.74 5.55 10.80
CA GLU A 310 19.17 5.44 11.13
C GLU A 310 19.75 4.12 10.63
N LEU A 311 19.01 3.00 10.80
CA LEU A 311 19.40 1.68 10.26
C LEU A 311 19.39 1.66 8.73
N ALA A 312 18.41 2.32 8.10
CA ALA A 312 18.36 2.43 6.65
C ALA A 312 19.54 3.22 6.10
N GLN A 313 19.96 4.29 6.78
CA GLN A 313 21.13 5.09 6.44
C GLN A 313 22.43 4.31 6.63
N GLU A 314 22.61 3.64 7.78
CA GLU A 314 23.79 2.82 8.04
C GLU A 314 23.96 1.72 6.98
N TYR A 315 22.86 1.12 6.55
CA TYR A 315 22.88 0.15 5.46
C TYR A 315 23.23 0.81 4.12
N PHE A 316 22.59 1.95 3.80
CA PHE A 316 22.85 2.71 2.58
C PHE A 316 24.32 3.11 2.46
N ASP A 317 24.97 3.52 3.54
CA ASP A 317 26.39 3.91 3.55
C ASP A 317 27.30 2.77 3.10
N GLN A 318 26.94 1.52 3.44
CA GLN A 318 27.69 0.31 3.08
C GLN A 318 27.41 -0.19 1.65
N ILE A 319 26.36 0.31 0.98
CA ILE A 319 25.99 -0.15 -0.36
C ILE A 319 27.02 0.26 -1.40
N HIS A 320 27.40 -0.70 -2.24
CA HIS A 320 28.10 -0.51 -3.50
C HIS A 320 27.11 -0.75 -4.64
N ALA A 321 26.91 0.27 -5.47
CA ALA A 321 26.01 0.26 -6.61
C ALA A 321 26.57 1.16 -7.73
N PRO A 322 26.18 0.97 -8.99
CA PRO A 322 26.61 1.85 -10.09
C PRO A 322 26.31 3.34 -9.82
N ARG A 323 25.19 3.61 -9.20
CA ARG A 323 24.77 4.91 -8.64
C ARG A 323 23.95 4.68 -7.38
N LYS A 324 24.05 5.57 -6.40
CA LYS A 324 23.19 5.52 -5.22
C LYS A 324 22.88 6.92 -4.70
N GLN A 325 21.65 7.13 -4.26
CA GLN A 325 21.24 8.37 -3.62
C GLN A 325 20.20 8.10 -2.53
N LEU A 326 20.32 8.83 -1.43
CA LEU A 326 19.39 8.79 -0.31
C LEU A 326 18.66 10.13 -0.22
N TYR A 327 17.34 10.07 -0.11
CA TYR A 327 16.44 11.20 0.09
C TYR A 327 15.80 11.10 1.45
N LEU A 328 15.87 12.16 2.24
CA LEU A 328 15.24 12.26 3.54
C LEU A 328 14.05 13.23 3.49
N MET A 329 12.87 12.75 3.82
CA MET A 329 11.67 13.55 4.05
C MET A 329 11.58 13.82 5.57
N GLU A 330 12.24 14.89 6.05
CA GLU A 330 12.56 15.13 7.46
C GLU A 330 11.36 14.98 8.42
N ASP A 331 10.25 15.68 8.15
CA ASP A 331 9.05 15.68 8.99
C ASP A 331 8.01 14.63 8.53
N THR A 332 8.48 13.48 8.03
CA THR A 332 7.61 12.43 7.51
C THR A 332 7.79 11.14 8.31
N ARG A 333 6.68 10.49 8.60
CA ARG A 333 6.64 9.16 9.24
C ARG A 333 6.68 8.06 8.17
N HIS A 334 6.15 6.91 8.51
CA HIS A 334 6.23 5.70 7.68
C HIS A 334 5.56 5.82 6.30
N LEU A 335 4.46 6.57 6.18
CA LEU A 335 3.74 6.72 4.91
C LEU A 335 4.32 7.85 4.05
N VAL A 336 5.57 7.70 3.59
CA VAL A 336 6.25 8.69 2.72
C VAL A 336 5.43 9.04 1.46
N THR A 337 4.66 8.10 0.92
CA THR A 337 3.73 8.32 -0.20
C THR A 337 2.52 9.18 0.17
N GLY A 338 2.28 9.45 1.45
CA GLY A 338 1.22 10.34 1.94
C GLY A 338 1.48 11.81 1.62
N LYS A 339 2.77 12.22 1.52
CA LYS A 339 3.21 13.50 0.95
C LYS A 339 3.49 13.33 -0.54
N SER A 340 2.44 13.02 -1.29
CA SER A 340 2.53 12.51 -2.64
C SER A 340 3.16 13.48 -3.65
N GLU A 341 3.05 14.81 -3.43
CA GLU A 341 3.71 15.82 -4.26
C GLU A 341 5.23 15.83 -4.07
N GLU A 342 5.69 15.80 -2.82
CA GLU A 342 7.12 15.75 -2.50
C GLU A 342 7.73 14.43 -2.96
N PHE A 343 7.07 13.32 -2.69
CA PHE A 343 7.49 12.00 -3.13
C PHE A 343 7.56 11.90 -4.66
N SER A 344 6.56 12.44 -5.36
CA SER A 344 6.54 12.51 -6.83
C SER A 344 7.72 13.29 -7.39
N ARG A 345 8.05 14.46 -6.81
CA ARG A 345 9.20 15.26 -7.22
C ARG A 345 10.51 14.47 -7.13
N ILE A 346 10.69 13.68 -6.07
CA ILE A 346 11.87 12.80 -5.92
C ILE A 346 11.90 11.73 -7.01
N LEU A 347 10.76 11.11 -7.34
CA LEU A 347 10.70 10.10 -8.40
C LEU A 347 11.00 10.70 -9.79
N HIS A 348 10.58 11.94 -10.06
CA HIS A 348 10.93 12.65 -11.29
C HIS A 348 12.43 12.90 -11.37
N GLU A 349 13.09 13.31 -10.28
CA GLU A 349 14.53 13.48 -10.21
C GLU A 349 15.28 12.17 -10.48
N ILE A 350 14.79 11.06 -9.92
CA ILE A 350 15.36 9.72 -10.18
C ILE A 350 15.18 9.35 -11.66
N ALA A 351 13.99 9.53 -12.22
CA ALA A 351 13.72 9.23 -13.63
C ALA A 351 14.60 10.05 -14.59
N GLU A 352 14.76 11.35 -14.31
CA GLU A 352 15.63 12.22 -15.09
C GLU A 352 17.10 11.77 -15.01
N THR A 353 17.53 11.37 -13.81
CA THR A 353 18.90 10.85 -13.59
C THR A 353 19.12 9.59 -14.40
N GLU A 354 18.23 8.58 -14.28
CA GLU A 354 18.36 7.32 -15.00
C GLU A 354 18.29 7.50 -16.53
N SER A 355 17.42 8.40 -17.02
CA SER A 355 17.32 8.70 -18.46
C SER A 355 18.63 9.27 -19.05
N LYS A 356 19.36 10.08 -18.30
CA LYS A 356 20.66 10.61 -18.74
C LYS A 356 21.70 9.51 -18.96
N TYR A 357 21.75 8.54 -18.05
CA TYR A 357 22.74 7.45 -18.12
C TYR A 357 22.34 6.27 -19.04
N SER A 358 21.05 6.14 -19.39
CA SER A 358 20.59 5.15 -20.36
C SER A 358 20.93 5.53 -21.81
N ASN A 359 21.30 6.79 -22.06
CA ASN A 359 21.67 7.33 -23.37
C ASN A 359 23.19 7.42 -23.60
N GLU A 360 24.00 7.08 -22.61
CA GLU A 360 25.46 6.95 -22.67
C GLU A 360 25.90 5.50 -22.91
#